data_fa7012f27ece92eb2d71e8df2a0f0f7b
#
_entry.id   fa7012f27ece92eb2d71e8df2a0f0f7b
#
_cell.length_a   1.000
_cell.length_b   1.000
_cell.length_c   1.000
_cell.angle_alpha   90.00
_cell.angle_beta   90.00
_cell.angle_gamma   90.00
#
_symmetry.space_group_name_H-M   'P 1'
#
loop_
_entity.id
_entity.type
_entity.pdbx_description
1 polymer ?
#
loop_
_entity_poly.entity_id
_entity_poly.type
_entity_poly.pdbx_seq_one_letter_code
_entity_poly.pdbx_strand_id
1 'polypeptide(L)'
;TVLVNASPQALAALLGDEPPAPAEGAQLKVNMLLTRLPRLRDRSVDPRAAFAGTFHIAEGYGQLADAYRDAAAGRLPAAPPSEIYCHSLTDPSILGPDLAARGYQTLTLFGLHTPARLFAADNTAARAELLAATLAELDTHLDEPLTDCLARDENGEPCIEAKTPLDLERDLRLPGGHIFHWDLAFPYATESTGRWGVETAHANVLLCGAGAVRGGGVSGVPGHNAAMAALGR
;
A
#
# COMPACT_ATOMS: atom_id res chain seq x y z
N THR A 1 16.20 25.31 -11.46
CA THR A 1 15.00 24.46 -11.28
C THR A 1 15.24 23.49 -10.15
N VAL A 2 14.25 23.32 -9.28
CA VAL A 2 14.25 22.37 -8.17
C VAL A 2 13.26 21.27 -8.50
N LEU A 3 13.69 20.01 -8.42
CA LEU A 3 12.84 18.83 -8.57
C LEU A 3 12.54 18.25 -7.19
N VAL A 4 11.24 18.13 -6.85
CA VAL A 4 10.79 17.71 -5.52
C VAL A 4 10.05 16.40 -5.58
N ASN A 5 10.59 15.39 -4.93
CA ASN A 5 9.92 14.10 -4.73
C ASN A 5 9.27 14.07 -3.34
N ALA A 6 8.19 14.83 -3.19
CA ALA A 6 7.39 14.90 -1.97
C ALA A 6 5.91 14.97 -2.32
N SER A 7 5.04 14.81 -1.32
CA SER A 7 3.62 15.10 -1.51
C SER A 7 3.39 16.60 -1.72
N PRO A 8 2.32 17.01 -2.40
CA PRO A 8 1.96 18.41 -2.55
C PRO A 8 1.79 19.14 -1.21
N GLN A 9 1.27 18.45 -0.20
CA GLN A 9 1.10 18.99 1.14
C GLN A 9 2.45 19.25 1.82
N ALA A 10 3.40 18.31 1.69
CA ALA A 10 4.74 18.48 2.22
C ALA A 10 5.49 19.61 1.49
N LEU A 11 5.33 19.71 0.17
CA LEU A 11 5.92 20.80 -0.61
C LEU A 11 5.34 22.15 -0.19
N ALA A 12 4.02 22.27 -0.06
CA ALA A 12 3.38 23.50 0.39
C ALA A 12 3.91 23.94 1.77
N ALA A 13 4.01 23.00 2.71
CA ALA A 13 4.58 23.29 4.03
C ALA A 13 6.05 23.78 3.96
N LEU A 14 6.87 23.22 3.05
CA LEU A 14 8.26 23.66 2.86
C LEU A 14 8.38 25.06 2.24
N LEU A 15 7.41 25.43 1.40
CA LEU A 15 7.38 26.74 0.72
C LEU A 15 6.66 27.81 1.54
N GLY A 16 5.94 27.44 2.60
CA GLY A 16 5.09 28.35 3.36
C GLY A 16 3.75 28.65 2.67
N ASP A 17 3.37 27.82 1.70
CA ASP A 17 2.08 27.88 1.01
C ASP A 17 0.99 27.15 1.82
N GLU A 18 -0.27 27.45 1.53
CA GLU A 18 -1.38 26.70 2.09
C GLU A 18 -1.44 25.29 1.46
N PRO A 19 -1.38 24.22 2.27
CA PRO A 19 -1.41 22.87 1.71
C PRO A 19 -2.79 22.52 1.16
N PRO A 20 -2.86 21.83 0.01
CA PRO A 20 -4.12 21.29 -0.47
C PRO A 20 -4.66 20.23 0.49
N ALA A 21 -6.00 20.07 0.51
CA ALA A 21 -6.63 19.03 1.32
C ALA A 21 -6.08 17.63 0.93
N PRO A 22 -5.73 16.78 1.91
CA PRO A 22 -5.26 15.44 1.61
C PRO A 22 -6.38 14.55 1.07
N ALA A 23 -6.05 13.66 0.14
CA ALA A 23 -6.92 12.54 -0.21
C ALA A 23 -6.94 11.51 0.90
N GLU A 24 -8.06 10.83 1.10
CA GLU A 24 -8.20 9.79 2.14
C GLU A 24 -7.58 8.47 1.67
N GLY A 25 -6.56 7.97 2.36
CA GLY A 25 -6.03 6.63 2.17
C GLY A 25 -7.04 5.57 2.62
N ALA A 26 -7.07 4.43 1.93
CA ALA A 26 -8.08 3.40 2.15
C ALA A 26 -7.51 1.97 2.10
N GLN A 27 -6.29 1.79 2.59
CA GLN A 27 -5.60 0.50 2.59
C GLN A 27 -5.08 0.10 3.96
N LEU A 28 -5.18 -1.18 4.29
CA LEU A 28 -4.39 -1.81 5.35
C LEU A 28 -3.10 -2.33 4.72
N LYS A 29 -1.94 -1.97 5.26
CA LYS A 29 -0.66 -2.51 4.83
C LYS A 29 -0.16 -3.51 5.86
N VAL A 30 0.09 -4.76 5.44
CA VAL A 30 0.66 -5.78 6.31
C VAL A 30 1.96 -6.31 5.70
N ASN A 31 3.02 -6.33 6.49
CA ASN A 31 4.29 -6.96 6.16
C ASN A 31 4.52 -8.15 7.07
N MET A 32 4.97 -9.25 6.52
CA MET A 32 5.19 -10.49 7.25
C MET A 32 6.52 -11.13 6.81
N LEU A 33 7.22 -11.73 7.76
CA LEU A 33 8.33 -12.62 7.49
C LEU A 33 7.89 -14.04 7.84
N LEU A 34 8.01 -14.94 6.87
CA LEU A 34 7.62 -16.34 7.00
C LEU A 34 8.85 -17.24 7.05
N THR A 35 8.80 -18.30 7.83
CA THR A 35 9.80 -19.38 7.82
C THR A 35 9.68 -20.26 6.57
N ARG A 36 8.51 -20.28 5.95
CA ARG A 36 8.15 -20.99 4.72
C ARG A 36 6.83 -20.45 4.17
N LEU A 37 6.52 -20.74 2.91
CA LEU A 37 5.17 -20.47 2.38
C LEU A 37 4.13 -21.38 3.06
N PRO A 38 2.90 -20.87 3.28
CA PRO A 38 1.80 -21.69 3.78
C PRO A 38 1.35 -22.69 2.71
N ARG A 39 0.84 -23.83 3.16
CA ARG A 39 0.21 -24.82 2.29
C ARG A 39 -1.20 -24.37 1.91
N LEU A 40 -1.53 -24.50 0.64
CA LEU A 40 -2.88 -24.20 0.15
C LEU A 40 -3.83 -25.34 0.46
N ARG A 41 -5.09 -25.03 0.69
CA ARG A 41 -6.18 -26.00 0.83
C ARG A 41 -6.35 -26.80 -0.46
N ASP A 42 -6.23 -26.13 -1.61
CA ASP A 42 -6.14 -26.80 -2.90
C ASP A 42 -4.71 -27.35 -3.10
N ARG A 43 -4.54 -28.63 -2.79
CA ARG A 43 -3.25 -29.33 -2.87
C ARG A 43 -2.78 -29.61 -4.30
N SER A 44 -3.60 -29.31 -5.31
CA SER A 44 -3.18 -29.40 -6.71
C SER A 44 -2.36 -28.19 -7.15
N VAL A 45 -2.37 -27.11 -6.37
CA VAL A 45 -1.64 -25.86 -6.63
C VAL A 45 -0.37 -25.81 -5.79
N ASP A 46 0.77 -25.64 -6.45
CA ASP A 46 2.04 -25.37 -5.78
C ASP A 46 2.00 -23.99 -5.12
N PRO A 47 2.27 -23.85 -3.81
CA PRO A 47 2.34 -22.55 -3.13
C PRO A 47 3.28 -21.56 -3.80
N ARG A 48 4.41 -22.00 -4.34
CA ARG A 48 5.34 -21.11 -5.05
C ARG A 48 4.69 -20.53 -6.31
N ALA A 49 3.93 -21.31 -7.04
CA ALA A 49 3.20 -20.85 -8.22
C ALA A 49 2.08 -19.87 -7.85
N ALA A 50 1.34 -20.16 -6.77
CA ALA A 50 0.25 -19.31 -6.30
C ALA A 50 0.74 -17.93 -5.82
N PHE A 51 1.85 -17.88 -5.07
CA PHE A 51 2.40 -16.63 -4.52
C PHE A 51 3.46 -15.96 -5.42
N ALA A 52 3.76 -16.50 -6.61
CA ALA A 52 4.72 -15.90 -7.53
C ALA A 52 4.19 -14.62 -8.21
N GLY A 53 2.88 -14.48 -8.29
CA GLY A 53 2.20 -13.27 -8.77
C GLY A 53 1.47 -12.56 -7.63
N THR A 54 0.39 -11.86 -7.98
CA THR A 54 -0.53 -11.31 -6.99
C THR A 54 -1.54 -12.38 -6.60
N PHE A 55 -1.62 -12.69 -5.32
CA PHE A 55 -2.61 -13.60 -4.76
C PHE A 55 -3.78 -12.78 -4.22
N HIS A 56 -4.95 -12.89 -4.86
CA HIS A 56 -6.14 -12.12 -4.51
C HIS A 56 -7.08 -12.93 -3.64
N ILE A 57 -7.64 -12.32 -2.60
CA ILE A 57 -8.68 -12.91 -1.74
C ILE A 57 -9.86 -11.94 -1.58
N ALA A 58 -11.07 -12.50 -1.49
CA ALA A 58 -12.32 -11.74 -1.30
C ALA A 58 -12.55 -10.63 -2.34
N GLU A 59 -12.07 -10.79 -3.57
CA GLU A 59 -12.14 -9.78 -4.64
C GLU A 59 -13.18 -10.11 -5.73
N GLY A 60 -14.12 -11.01 -5.47
CA GLY A 60 -15.30 -11.15 -6.33
C GLY A 60 -16.16 -9.88 -6.29
N TYR A 61 -16.86 -9.57 -7.38
CA TYR A 61 -17.69 -8.35 -7.51
C TYR A 61 -18.60 -8.10 -6.29
N GLY A 62 -19.29 -9.14 -5.83
CA GLY A 62 -20.16 -9.05 -4.64
C GLY A 62 -19.38 -8.71 -3.37
N GLN A 63 -18.24 -9.36 -3.16
CA GLN A 63 -17.38 -9.16 -1.99
C GLN A 63 -16.79 -7.74 -1.95
N LEU A 64 -16.30 -7.23 -3.10
CA LEU A 64 -15.84 -5.85 -3.21
C LEU A 64 -16.97 -4.85 -2.93
N ALA A 65 -18.18 -5.08 -3.47
CA ALA A 65 -19.34 -4.24 -3.24
C ALA A 65 -19.81 -4.26 -1.78
N ASP A 66 -19.73 -5.42 -1.10
CA ASP A 66 -20.08 -5.55 0.32
C ASP A 66 -19.05 -4.82 1.19
N ALA A 67 -17.76 -5.01 0.95
CA ALA A 67 -16.69 -4.31 1.66
C ALA A 67 -16.78 -2.79 1.49
N TYR A 68 -17.07 -2.32 0.27
CA TYR A 68 -17.31 -0.90 0.01
C TYR A 68 -18.52 -0.36 0.82
N ARG A 69 -19.64 -1.11 0.83
CA ARG A 69 -20.84 -0.72 1.59
C ARG A 69 -20.59 -0.65 3.10
N ASP A 70 -19.82 -1.59 3.64
CA ASP A 70 -19.43 -1.54 5.05
C ASP A 70 -18.57 -0.31 5.33
N ALA A 71 -17.54 -0.06 4.54
CA ALA A 71 -16.67 1.11 4.68
C ALA A 71 -17.46 2.43 4.55
N ALA A 72 -18.37 2.51 3.57
CA ALA A 72 -19.24 3.68 3.37
C ALA A 72 -20.17 3.92 4.55
N ALA A 73 -20.61 2.86 5.24
CA ALA A 73 -21.44 2.92 6.43
C ALA A 73 -20.62 3.10 7.73
N GLY A 74 -19.31 3.32 7.64
CA GLY A 74 -18.44 3.52 8.81
C GLY A 74 -18.09 2.25 9.57
N ARG A 75 -18.16 1.08 8.94
CA ARG A 75 -17.81 -0.21 9.55
C ARG A 75 -16.59 -0.81 8.89
N LEU A 76 -15.80 -1.55 9.65
CA LEU A 76 -14.73 -2.39 9.09
C LEU A 76 -15.35 -3.50 8.23
N PRO A 77 -14.78 -3.80 7.04
CA PRO A 77 -15.23 -4.93 6.22
C PRO A 77 -15.09 -6.24 6.98
N ALA A 78 -16.15 -7.07 6.98
CA ALA A 78 -16.14 -8.36 7.64
C ALA A 78 -15.25 -9.40 6.92
N ALA A 79 -15.16 -9.32 5.58
CA ALA A 79 -14.25 -10.09 4.74
C ALA A 79 -13.42 -9.11 3.90
N PRO A 80 -12.28 -8.63 4.43
CA PRO A 80 -11.49 -7.58 3.77
C PRO A 80 -10.88 -8.07 2.46
N PRO A 81 -11.25 -7.50 1.30
CA PRO A 81 -10.57 -7.82 0.05
C PRO A 81 -9.10 -7.47 0.15
N SER A 82 -8.24 -8.34 -0.37
CA SER A 82 -6.79 -8.17 -0.19
C SER A 82 -5.99 -8.69 -1.37
N GLU A 83 -4.92 -7.97 -1.67
CA GLU A 83 -3.88 -8.34 -2.62
C GLU A 83 -2.62 -8.73 -1.87
N ILE A 84 -2.02 -9.87 -2.22
CA ILE A 84 -0.87 -10.42 -1.50
C ILE A 84 0.28 -10.65 -2.47
N TYR A 85 1.49 -10.27 -2.04
CA TYR A 85 2.73 -10.34 -2.82
C TYR A 85 3.84 -11.02 -2.04
N CYS A 86 4.53 -11.98 -2.67
CA CYS A 86 5.72 -12.61 -2.12
C CYS A 86 6.96 -12.19 -2.94
N HIS A 87 7.48 -11.02 -2.66
CA HIS A 87 8.60 -10.44 -3.43
C HIS A 87 9.86 -11.28 -3.39
N SER A 88 10.12 -11.99 -2.27
CA SER A 88 11.31 -12.85 -2.13
C SER A 88 11.31 -14.07 -3.05
N LEU A 89 10.16 -14.44 -3.66
CA LEU A 89 10.12 -15.48 -4.71
C LEU A 89 10.75 -15.00 -6.01
N THR A 90 10.63 -13.70 -6.32
CA THR A 90 11.20 -13.09 -7.52
C THR A 90 12.62 -12.58 -7.27
N ASP A 91 12.81 -11.93 -6.12
CA ASP A 91 14.10 -11.37 -5.72
C ASP A 91 14.45 -11.77 -4.29
N PRO A 92 15.15 -12.89 -4.09
CA PRO A 92 15.57 -13.33 -2.76
C PRO A 92 16.63 -12.41 -2.11
N SER A 93 17.21 -11.46 -2.84
CA SER A 93 18.20 -10.52 -2.29
C SER A 93 17.62 -9.52 -1.28
N ILE A 94 16.29 -9.39 -1.23
CA ILE A 94 15.60 -8.61 -0.18
C ILE A 94 15.73 -9.24 1.22
N LEU A 95 16.10 -10.52 1.28
CA LEU A 95 16.41 -11.22 2.53
C LEU A 95 17.91 -11.23 2.80
N GLY A 96 18.30 -11.14 4.06
CA GLY A 96 19.67 -11.41 4.44
C GLY A 96 20.09 -12.84 4.03
N PRO A 97 21.39 -13.08 3.71
CA PRO A 97 21.87 -14.38 3.20
C PRO A 97 21.44 -15.59 4.05
N ASP A 98 21.48 -15.45 5.36
CA ASP A 98 21.11 -16.54 6.29
C ASP A 98 19.62 -16.88 6.22
N LEU A 99 18.75 -15.88 6.10
CA LEU A 99 17.31 -16.10 5.97
C LEU A 99 16.98 -16.71 4.60
N ALA A 100 17.60 -16.21 3.55
CA ALA A 100 17.44 -16.75 2.19
C ALA A 100 17.88 -18.23 2.13
N ALA A 101 19.03 -18.56 2.71
CA ALA A 101 19.55 -19.94 2.76
C ALA A 101 18.64 -20.88 3.56
N ARG A 102 17.93 -20.38 4.56
CA ARG A 102 16.95 -21.13 5.36
C ARG A 102 15.57 -21.22 4.71
N GLY A 103 15.38 -20.63 3.52
CA GLY A 103 14.11 -20.68 2.78
C GLY A 103 13.02 -19.74 3.29
N TYR A 104 13.37 -18.73 4.07
CA TYR A 104 12.42 -17.71 4.53
C TYR A 104 11.82 -16.96 3.36
N GLN A 105 10.62 -16.41 3.56
CA GLN A 105 9.90 -15.65 2.55
C GLN A 105 9.32 -14.37 3.15
N THR A 106 9.25 -13.31 2.36
CA THR A 106 8.47 -12.13 2.71
C THR A 106 7.05 -12.28 2.19
N LEU A 107 6.07 -11.80 2.93
CA LEU A 107 4.71 -11.67 2.44
C LEU A 107 4.21 -10.26 2.73
N THR A 108 3.74 -9.59 1.69
CA THR A 108 3.20 -8.24 1.76
C THR A 108 1.73 -8.28 1.37
N LEU A 109 0.86 -7.70 2.19
CA LEU A 109 -0.58 -7.66 1.94
C LEU A 109 -1.07 -6.22 1.94
N PHE A 110 -1.95 -5.91 1.00
CA PHE A 110 -2.77 -4.72 0.96
C PHE A 110 -4.24 -5.11 1.13
N GLY A 111 -4.86 -4.69 2.24
CA GLY A 111 -6.31 -4.78 2.45
C GLY A 111 -6.98 -3.57 1.84
N LEU A 112 -8.06 -3.78 1.10
CA LEU A 112 -8.80 -2.74 0.38
C LEU A 112 -10.03 -2.28 1.18
N HIS A 113 -10.60 -1.13 0.79
CA HIS A 113 -11.80 -0.55 1.40
C HIS A 113 -11.69 -0.30 2.91
N THR A 114 -10.52 0.14 3.35
CA THR A 114 -10.23 0.43 4.77
C THR A 114 -9.82 1.91 4.96
N PRO A 115 -10.75 2.87 4.69
CA PRO A 115 -10.45 4.29 4.71
C PRO A 115 -10.05 4.79 6.11
N ALA A 116 -9.21 5.82 6.14
CA ALA A 116 -8.60 6.38 7.35
C ALA A 116 -9.62 6.70 8.46
N ARG A 117 -10.81 7.17 8.10
CA ARG A 117 -11.87 7.50 9.07
C ARG A 117 -12.32 6.33 9.95
N LEU A 118 -12.18 5.08 9.48
CA LEU A 118 -12.55 3.89 10.26
C LEU A 118 -11.65 3.67 11.48
N PHE A 119 -10.47 4.27 11.48
CA PHE A 119 -9.46 4.13 12.52
C PHE A 119 -9.40 5.34 13.47
N ALA A 120 -10.17 6.40 13.18
CA ALA A 120 -10.06 7.67 13.89
C ALA A 120 -10.45 7.60 15.38
N ALA A 121 -11.38 6.73 15.76
CA ALA A 121 -11.84 6.60 17.14
C ALA A 121 -10.83 5.84 18.02
N ASP A 122 -10.31 4.71 17.52
CA ASP A 122 -9.28 3.90 18.18
C ASP A 122 -8.49 3.12 17.12
N ASN A 123 -7.37 3.71 16.69
CA ASN A 123 -6.52 3.10 15.66
C ASN A 123 -5.97 1.73 16.09
N THR A 124 -5.67 1.55 17.37
CA THR A 124 -5.07 0.29 17.85
C THR A 124 -6.07 -0.84 17.82
N ALA A 125 -7.27 -0.62 18.36
CA ALA A 125 -8.32 -1.63 18.38
C ALA A 125 -8.81 -1.96 16.95
N ALA A 126 -9.10 -0.95 16.12
CA ALA A 126 -9.57 -1.14 14.75
C ALA A 126 -8.53 -1.85 13.88
N ARG A 127 -7.23 -1.52 14.03
CA ARG A 127 -6.14 -2.22 13.34
C ARG A 127 -6.07 -3.70 13.73
N ALA A 128 -6.17 -4.00 15.03
CA ALA A 128 -6.13 -5.38 15.50
C ALA A 128 -7.34 -6.20 15.02
N GLU A 129 -8.54 -5.63 15.05
CA GLU A 129 -9.76 -6.24 14.54
C GLU A 129 -9.66 -6.52 13.04
N LEU A 130 -9.26 -5.52 12.26
CA LEU A 130 -9.14 -5.66 10.81
C LEU A 130 -8.04 -6.66 10.42
N LEU A 131 -6.89 -6.64 11.10
CA LEU A 131 -5.83 -7.62 10.88
C LEU A 131 -6.32 -9.04 11.14
N ALA A 132 -7.04 -9.25 12.24
CA ALA A 132 -7.61 -10.56 12.58
C ALA A 132 -8.61 -11.03 11.52
N ALA A 133 -9.51 -10.16 11.05
CA ALA A 133 -10.45 -10.47 9.97
C ALA A 133 -9.73 -10.80 8.65
N THR A 134 -8.68 -10.04 8.31
CA THR A 134 -7.89 -10.25 7.10
C THR A 134 -7.15 -11.60 7.13
N LEU A 135 -6.53 -11.95 8.26
CA LEU A 135 -5.85 -13.25 8.40
C LEU A 135 -6.87 -14.41 8.38
N ALA A 136 -8.02 -14.25 9.04
CA ALA A 136 -9.07 -15.25 9.02
C ALA A 136 -9.60 -15.51 7.59
N GLU A 137 -9.77 -14.46 6.78
CA GLU A 137 -10.17 -14.61 5.38
C GLU A 137 -9.10 -15.33 4.55
N LEU A 138 -7.82 -14.97 4.73
CA LEU A 138 -6.72 -15.67 4.08
C LEU A 138 -6.66 -17.16 4.48
N ASP A 139 -6.84 -17.47 5.77
CA ASP A 139 -6.80 -18.83 6.30
C ASP A 139 -7.89 -19.73 5.70
N THR A 140 -8.98 -19.16 5.15
CA THR A 140 -10.00 -19.95 4.43
C THR A 140 -9.43 -20.67 3.20
N HIS A 141 -8.35 -20.15 2.62
CA HIS A 141 -7.65 -20.70 1.45
C HIS A 141 -6.46 -21.59 1.81
N LEU A 142 -6.08 -21.63 3.10
CA LEU A 142 -4.91 -22.36 3.58
C LEU A 142 -5.29 -23.69 4.27
N ASP A 143 -4.38 -24.65 4.27
CA ASP A 143 -4.49 -25.95 4.97
C ASP A 143 -4.05 -25.85 6.45
N GLU A 144 -3.52 -24.69 6.82
CA GLU A 144 -3.00 -24.37 8.16
C GLU A 144 -3.14 -22.84 8.41
N PRO A 145 -3.21 -22.42 9.68
CA PRO A 145 -3.19 -20.99 9.96
C PRO A 145 -1.90 -20.33 9.46
N LEU A 146 -2.01 -19.14 8.84
CA LEU A 146 -0.83 -18.38 8.39
C LEU A 146 0.13 -18.10 9.53
N THR A 147 -0.40 -17.90 10.74
CA THR A 147 0.39 -17.64 11.95
C THR A 147 1.39 -18.74 12.28
N ASP A 148 1.15 -19.99 11.84
CA ASP A 148 2.09 -21.11 12.02
C ASP A 148 3.30 -21.02 11.08
N CYS A 149 3.20 -20.21 10.04
CA CYS A 149 4.29 -19.96 9.12
C CYS A 149 5.12 -18.71 9.46
N LEU A 150 4.63 -17.84 10.36
CA LEU A 150 5.34 -16.63 10.74
C LEU A 150 6.68 -16.94 11.41
N ALA A 151 7.70 -16.20 11.02
CA ALA A 151 8.93 -16.14 11.77
C ALA A 151 8.67 -15.47 13.12
N ARG A 152 9.55 -15.73 14.09
CA ARG A 152 9.53 -15.07 15.40
C ARG A 152 10.84 -14.34 15.63
N ASP A 153 10.76 -13.21 16.29
CA ASP A 153 11.91 -12.44 16.71
C ASP A 153 12.63 -13.09 17.92
N GLU A 154 13.64 -12.43 18.44
CA GLU A 154 14.42 -12.88 19.61
C GLU A 154 13.60 -12.96 20.91
N ASN A 155 12.46 -12.27 20.99
CA ASN A 155 11.55 -12.30 22.13
C ASN A 155 10.43 -13.34 21.96
N GLY A 156 10.41 -14.04 20.82
CA GLY A 156 9.37 -15.01 20.47
C GLY A 156 8.11 -14.38 19.86
N GLU A 157 8.11 -13.06 19.60
CA GLU A 157 6.98 -12.37 18.98
C GLU A 157 6.91 -12.64 17.46
N PRO A 158 5.72 -12.78 16.89
CA PRO A 158 5.57 -13.03 15.47
C PRO A 158 6.02 -11.82 14.64
N CYS A 159 6.80 -12.09 13.59
CA CYS A 159 7.26 -11.07 12.65
C CYS A 159 6.14 -10.66 11.68
N ILE A 160 5.19 -9.91 12.19
CA ILE A 160 4.08 -9.31 11.46
C ILE A 160 3.88 -7.85 11.88
N GLU A 161 3.75 -6.97 10.90
CA GLU A 161 3.49 -5.56 11.12
C GLU A 161 2.27 -5.15 10.28
N ALA A 162 1.26 -4.54 10.93
CA ALA A 162 0.12 -3.95 10.26
C ALA A 162 0.13 -2.44 10.44
N LYS A 163 -0.09 -1.70 9.34
CA LYS A 163 -0.20 -0.24 9.32
C LYS A 163 -1.52 0.19 8.68
N THR A 164 -2.23 1.04 9.39
CA THR A 164 -3.44 1.73 8.89
C THR A 164 -3.04 2.99 8.12
N PRO A 165 -3.96 3.66 7.41
CA PRO A 165 -3.67 4.96 6.83
C PRO A 165 -3.17 6.00 7.85
N LEU A 166 -3.67 5.97 9.10
CA LEU A 166 -3.18 6.87 10.16
C LEU A 166 -1.73 6.57 10.57
N ASP A 167 -1.35 5.29 10.58
CA ASP A 167 0.04 4.91 10.84
C ASP A 167 0.96 5.34 9.70
N LEU A 168 0.51 5.19 8.44
CA LEU A 168 1.29 5.61 7.26
C LEU A 168 1.49 7.13 7.22
N GLU A 169 0.47 7.90 7.59
CA GLU A 169 0.60 9.35 7.71
C GLU A 169 1.61 9.75 8.79
N ARG A 170 1.49 9.15 9.97
CA ARG A 170 2.38 9.43 11.11
C ARG A 170 3.84 9.05 10.80
N ASP A 171 4.06 7.85 10.27
CA ASP A 171 5.39 7.24 10.15
C ASP A 171 6.12 7.64 8.86
N LEU A 172 5.37 7.78 7.75
CA LEU A 172 5.92 8.01 6.42
C LEU A 172 5.58 9.40 5.85
N ARG A 173 4.83 10.22 6.60
CA ARG A 173 4.38 11.53 6.15
C ARG A 173 3.58 11.47 4.85
N LEU A 174 2.79 10.40 4.66
CA LEU A 174 1.84 10.27 3.56
C LEU A 174 0.54 10.97 3.96
N PRO A 175 0.19 12.13 3.37
CA PRO A 175 -0.98 12.88 3.80
C PRO A 175 -2.28 12.07 3.65
N GLY A 176 -3.10 12.04 4.71
CA GLY A 176 -4.29 11.20 4.76
C GLY A 176 -4.01 9.70 4.71
N GLY A 177 -2.74 9.28 4.81
CA GLY A 177 -2.31 7.90 4.63
C GLY A 177 -2.43 7.39 3.19
N HIS A 178 -2.59 8.29 2.21
CA HIS A 178 -2.83 7.93 0.81
C HIS A 178 -1.53 7.57 0.11
N ILE A 179 -1.38 6.30 -0.34
CA ILE A 179 -0.12 5.80 -0.92
C ILE A 179 0.24 6.41 -2.27
N PHE A 180 -0.73 7.03 -2.97
CA PHE A 180 -0.50 7.76 -4.22
C PHE A 180 -0.46 9.27 -4.03
N HIS A 181 -0.59 9.79 -2.80
CA HIS A 181 -0.67 11.19 -2.42
C HIS A 181 -1.94 11.94 -2.89
N TRP A 182 -2.58 11.49 -3.95
CA TRP A 182 -3.82 12.00 -4.53
C TRP A 182 -4.75 10.84 -4.91
N ASP A 183 -6.03 11.14 -5.03
CA ASP A 183 -6.95 10.24 -5.72
C ASP A 183 -6.47 10.02 -7.16
N LEU A 184 -6.50 8.77 -7.59
CA LEU A 184 -6.21 8.42 -8.98
C LEU A 184 -7.36 8.93 -9.87
N ALA A 185 -7.27 10.21 -10.25
CA ALA A 185 -8.17 10.78 -11.25
C ALA A 185 -7.82 10.23 -12.63
N PHE A 186 -8.84 10.06 -13.49
CA PHE A 186 -8.60 9.66 -14.86
C PHE A 186 -7.65 10.65 -15.55
N PRO A 187 -6.72 10.16 -16.40
CA PRO A 187 -5.52 10.90 -16.81
C PRO A 187 -5.77 12.02 -17.82
N TYR A 188 -6.89 12.69 -17.75
CA TYR A 188 -7.09 13.86 -18.60
C TYR A 188 -6.36 15.06 -18.00
N ALA A 189 -5.47 15.65 -18.80
CA ALA A 189 -4.94 16.96 -18.52
C ALA A 189 -6.08 17.97 -18.54
N THR A 190 -6.17 18.80 -17.52
CA THR A 190 -7.02 20.00 -17.48
C THR A 190 -6.14 21.21 -17.72
N GLU A 191 -6.73 22.36 -18.00
CA GLU A 191 -5.97 23.62 -18.17
C GLU A 191 -5.10 23.95 -16.94
N SER A 192 -5.53 23.51 -15.75
CA SER A 192 -4.81 23.74 -14.49
C SER A 192 -3.63 22.77 -14.25
N THR A 193 -3.47 21.72 -15.03
CA THR A 193 -2.43 20.69 -14.79
C THR A 193 -1.08 21.01 -15.43
N GLY A 194 -0.98 22.09 -16.21
CA GLY A 194 0.20 22.39 -16.99
C GLY A 194 0.43 21.40 -18.14
N ARG A 195 1.53 21.57 -18.87
CA ARG A 195 1.88 20.70 -20.00
C ARG A 195 2.27 19.30 -19.57
N TRP A 196 3.00 19.19 -18.45
CA TRP A 196 3.62 17.95 -18.00
C TRP A 196 2.97 17.37 -16.74
N GLY A 197 2.09 18.14 -16.06
CA GLY A 197 1.44 17.73 -14.82
C GLY A 197 2.40 17.64 -13.62
N VAL A 198 3.50 18.35 -13.69
CA VAL A 198 4.56 18.45 -12.66
C VAL A 198 4.75 19.88 -12.17
N GLU A 199 4.16 20.83 -12.86
CA GLU A 199 4.25 22.26 -12.60
C GLU A 199 3.60 22.60 -11.26
N THR A 200 4.15 23.60 -10.59
CA THR A 200 3.62 24.17 -9.34
C THR A 200 3.33 25.66 -9.52
N ALA A 201 2.80 26.31 -8.50
CA ALA A 201 2.64 27.76 -8.49
C ALA A 201 3.99 28.51 -8.59
N HIS A 202 5.10 27.84 -8.32
CA HIS A 202 6.46 28.39 -8.38
C HIS A 202 7.16 27.94 -9.66
N ALA A 203 7.45 28.85 -10.57
CA ALA A 203 7.96 28.55 -11.91
C ALA A 203 9.25 27.72 -11.97
N ASN A 204 10.04 27.73 -10.89
CA ASN A 204 11.30 26.99 -10.78
C ASN A 204 11.23 25.74 -9.90
N VAL A 205 10.02 25.34 -9.47
CA VAL A 205 9.79 24.15 -8.62
C VAL A 205 8.86 23.19 -9.33
N LEU A 206 9.30 21.95 -9.52
CA LEU A 206 8.56 20.90 -10.20
C LEU A 206 8.42 19.67 -9.29
N LEU A 207 7.24 19.05 -9.27
CA LEU A 207 7.04 17.75 -8.63
C LEU A 207 7.55 16.63 -9.53
N CYS A 208 8.35 15.71 -9.00
CA CYS A 208 8.95 14.63 -9.79
C CYS A 208 8.63 13.22 -9.28
N GLY A 209 7.72 13.09 -8.33
CA GLY A 209 7.30 11.82 -7.72
C GLY A 209 5.80 11.61 -7.73
N ALA A 210 5.32 10.75 -6.84
CA ALA A 210 3.91 10.38 -6.73
C ALA A 210 2.96 11.57 -6.46
N GLY A 211 3.48 12.69 -5.98
CA GLY A 211 2.71 13.92 -5.81
C GLY A 211 2.38 14.69 -7.10
N ALA A 212 2.97 14.36 -8.24
CA ALA A 212 2.62 14.94 -9.53
C ALA A 212 1.28 14.39 -10.04
N VAL A 213 0.64 15.09 -10.99
CA VAL A 213 -0.73 14.76 -11.47
C VAL A 213 -0.89 13.33 -11.98
N ARG A 214 0.18 12.66 -12.42
CA ARG A 214 0.14 11.26 -12.90
C ARG A 214 1.15 10.39 -12.16
N GLY A 215 1.29 10.63 -10.86
CA GLY A 215 2.44 10.18 -10.10
C GLY A 215 2.37 8.83 -9.45
N GLY A 216 1.21 8.21 -9.29
CA GLY A 216 1.09 6.91 -8.62
C GLY A 216 1.62 5.73 -9.46
N GLY A 217 1.91 4.59 -8.79
CA GLY A 217 2.10 3.30 -9.45
C GLY A 217 3.52 2.99 -9.94
N VAL A 218 4.56 3.66 -9.43
CA VAL A 218 5.99 3.33 -9.74
C VAL A 218 6.30 3.31 -11.25
N SER A 219 5.62 4.16 -12.01
CA SER A 219 5.71 4.17 -13.49
C SER A 219 6.96 4.89 -14.03
N GLY A 220 7.61 5.72 -13.21
CA GLY A 220 8.66 6.65 -13.64
C GLY A 220 8.16 7.87 -14.44
N VAL A 221 6.87 7.92 -14.80
CA VAL A 221 6.28 9.01 -15.61
C VAL A 221 6.49 10.39 -14.98
N PRO A 222 6.26 10.62 -13.66
CA PRO A 222 6.48 11.93 -13.07
C PRO A 222 7.93 12.42 -13.17
N GLY A 223 8.89 11.51 -12.95
CA GLY A 223 10.31 11.85 -13.08
C GLY A 223 10.69 12.20 -14.51
N HIS A 224 10.20 11.44 -15.50
CA HIS A 224 10.35 11.74 -16.91
C HIS A 224 9.75 13.12 -17.25
N ASN A 225 8.50 13.36 -16.86
CA ASN A 225 7.80 14.61 -17.14
C ASN A 225 8.50 15.81 -16.51
N ALA A 226 8.99 15.67 -15.26
CA ALA A 226 9.75 16.73 -14.60
C ALA A 226 11.07 17.03 -15.31
N ALA A 227 11.76 16.01 -15.80
CA ALA A 227 12.98 16.19 -16.60
C ALA A 227 12.69 16.92 -17.92
N MET A 228 11.63 16.54 -18.63
CA MET A 228 11.23 17.20 -19.88
C MET A 228 10.82 18.64 -19.66
N ALA A 229 10.06 18.93 -18.60
CA ALA A 229 9.70 20.30 -18.22
C ALA A 229 10.95 21.14 -17.88
N ALA A 230 11.88 20.58 -17.10
CA ALA A 230 13.13 21.25 -16.75
C ALA A 230 14.04 21.54 -17.96
N LEU A 231 14.00 20.70 -18.99
CA LEU A 231 14.74 20.85 -20.23
C LEU A 231 14.04 21.77 -21.25
N GLY A 232 12.83 22.24 -20.96
CA GLY A 232 12.03 23.10 -21.87
C GLY A 232 11.56 22.37 -23.13
N ARG A 233 11.37 21.06 -23.08
CA ARG A 233 11.00 20.19 -24.21
C ARG A 233 9.52 19.80 -24.24
#